data_54c6d8af962ccd96900c28d2477dc18f
#
_entry.id   54c6d8af962ccd96900c28d2477dc18f
#
_cell.length_a   1.000
_cell.length_b   1.000
_cell.length_c   1.000
_cell.angle_alpha   90.00
_cell.angle_beta   90.00
_cell.angle_gamma   90.00
#
_symmetry.space_group_name_H-M   'P 1'
#
loop_
_entity.id
_entity.type
_entity.pdbx_description
1 polymer ?
#
loop_
_entity_poly.entity_id
_entity_poly.type
_entity_poly.pdbx_seq_one_letter_code
_entity_poly.pdbx_strand_id
1 'polypeptide(L)'
;MNSFSNSAFARFFTEFPKLLLAQLINAVAFAVFTALFVLIGYLTGFNNIIVWCLGIIPSMPFFAGLVMTVRKIGIEKKDVPVAKTFFGTVKENFKAFLLHGVVTYAIIACSIFAFMYYFSLLGSSLVYGSMLTVYVLFSLILTSMMFY
;
A
#
# COMPACT_ATOMS: atom_id res chain seq x y z
N MET A 1 21.12 37.70 2.64
CA MET A 1 20.16 36.97 1.79
C MET A 1 20.36 35.44 1.77
N ASN A 2 21.14 34.86 2.68
CA ASN A 2 21.54 33.41 2.65
C ASN A 2 20.97 32.53 3.78
N SER A 3 20.02 33.00 4.59
CA SER A 3 19.49 32.19 5.69
C SER A 3 18.30 31.28 5.28
N PHE A 4 17.58 31.63 4.23
CA PHE A 4 16.36 30.92 3.82
C PHE A 4 16.65 29.63 3.02
N SER A 5 17.67 29.63 2.16
CA SER A 5 18.06 28.45 1.38
C SER A 5 18.73 27.39 2.25
N ASN A 6 19.53 27.77 3.22
CA ASN A 6 20.19 26.85 4.13
C ASN A 6 19.22 26.09 5.04
N SER A 7 18.08 26.67 5.43
CA SER A 7 17.11 26.01 6.33
C SER A 7 16.29 24.92 5.60
N ALA A 8 15.83 25.17 4.38
CA ALA A 8 15.03 24.19 3.60
C ALA A 8 15.89 23.03 3.10
N PHE A 9 17.09 23.34 2.63
CA PHE A 9 18.03 22.33 2.14
C PHE A 9 18.58 21.46 3.29
N ALA A 10 18.98 22.04 4.39
CA ALA A 10 19.41 21.31 5.58
C ALA A 10 18.30 20.40 6.15
N ARG A 11 17.05 20.86 6.16
CA ARG A 11 15.89 20.04 6.52
C ARG A 11 15.68 18.87 5.59
N PHE A 12 15.76 19.06 4.28
CA PHE A 12 15.64 17.97 3.33
C PHE A 12 16.63 16.85 3.64
N PHE A 13 17.91 17.17 3.90
CA PHE A 13 18.93 16.17 4.23
C PHE A 13 18.72 15.49 5.59
N THR A 14 18.08 16.14 6.54
CA THR A 14 17.80 15.54 7.86
C THR A 14 16.49 14.74 7.89
N GLU A 15 15.47 15.15 7.13
CA GLU A 15 14.17 14.49 7.08
C GLU A 15 14.14 13.32 6.08
N PHE A 16 14.81 13.46 4.94
CA PHE A 16 14.83 12.45 3.87
C PHE A 16 15.31 11.06 4.34
N PRO A 17 16.40 10.88 5.09
CA PRO A 17 16.81 9.58 5.59
C PRO A 17 15.77 8.96 6.53
N LYS A 18 15.06 9.77 7.32
CA LYS A 18 14.00 9.32 8.24
C LYS A 18 12.79 8.81 7.48
N LEU A 19 12.38 9.53 6.42
CA LEU A 19 11.29 9.10 5.54
C LEU A 19 11.65 7.83 4.77
N LEU A 20 12.88 7.76 4.28
CA LEU A 20 13.40 6.58 3.60
C LEU A 20 13.45 5.36 4.52
N LEU A 21 13.85 5.53 5.78
CA LEU A 21 13.83 4.46 6.78
C LEU A 21 12.40 3.96 7.04
N ALA A 22 11.43 4.86 7.20
CA ALA A 22 10.03 4.48 7.38
C ALA A 22 9.49 3.70 6.18
N GLN A 23 9.81 4.15 4.96
CA GLN A 23 9.44 3.46 3.72
C GLN A 23 10.10 2.08 3.62
N LEU A 24 11.36 1.95 4.00
CA LEU A 24 12.09 0.68 3.99
C LEU A 24 11.44 -0.33 4.94
N ILE A 25 11.09 0.08 6.17
CA ILE A 25 10.41 -0.79 7.15
C ILE A 25 9.08 -1.29 6.57
N ASN A 26 8.29 -0.40 5.97
CA ASN A 26 7.03 -0.77 5.34
C ASN A 26 7.23 -1.73 4.16
N ALA A 27 8.21 -1.46 3.29
CA ALA A 27 8.51 -2.29 2.13
C ALA A 27 8.96 -3.70 2.54
N VAL A 28 9.80 -3.82 3.58
CA VAL A 28 10.24 -5.11 4.12
C VAL A 28 9.04 -5.89 4.70
N ALA A 29 8.18 -5.23 5.48
CA ALA A 29 6.98 -5.88 6.01
C ALA A 29 6.08 -6.41 4.90
N PHE A 30 5.81 -5.58 3.87
CA PHE A 30 5.01 -5.98 2.71
C PHE A 30 5.64 -7.15 1.95
N ALA A 31 6.95 -7.10 1.70
CA ALA A 31 7.67 -8.17 1.02
C ALA A 31 7.62 -9.49 1.78
N VAL A 32 7.82 -9.46 3.11
CA VAL A 32 7.77 -10.65 3.97
C VAL A 32 6.38 -11.29 3.95
N PHE A 33 5.31 -10.51 4.14
CA PHE A 33 3.96 -11.06 4.12
C PHE A 33 3.56 -11.56 2.73
N THR A 34 3.91 -10.86 1.67
CA THR A 34 3.65 -11.33 0.30
C THR A 34 4.41 -12.63 0.02
N ALA A 35 5.69 -12.71 0.36
CA ALA A 35 6.49 -13.92 0.19
C ALA A 35 5.91 -15.12 0.96
N LEU A 36 5.40 -14.89 2.17
CA LEU A 36 4.74 -15.92 2.97
C LEU A 36 3.51 -16.49 2.23
N PHE A 37 2.64 -15.65 1.68
CA PHE A 37 1.45 -16.11 0.96
C PHE A 37 1.78 -16.72 -0.40
N VAL A 38 2.83 -16.26 -1.07
CA VAL A 38 3.38 -16.94 -2.27
C VAL A 38 3.83 -18.35 -1.92
N LEU A 39 4.57 -18.52 -0.82
CA LEU A 39 5.02 -19.82 -0.35
C LEU A 39 3.85 -20.74 0.02
N ILE A 40 2.85 -20.23 0.76
CA ILE A 40 1.63 -20.98 1.09
C ILE A 40 0.90 -21.40 -0.19
N GLY A 41 0.73 -20.49 -1.15
CA GLY A 41 0.10 -20.78 -2.44
C GLY A 41 0.82 -21.89 -3.20
N TYR A 42 2.15 -21.85 -3.19
CA TYR A 42 2.98 -22.89 -3.80
C TYR A 42 2.82 -24.26 -3.12
N LEU A 43 2.87 -24.28 -1.78
CA LEU A 43 2.76 -25.53 -0.99
C LEU A 43 1.37 -26.16 -1.05
N THR A 44 0.31 -25.34 -1.17
CA THR A 44 -1.08 -25.82 -1.21
C THR A 44 -1.59 -26.12 -2.62
N GLY A 45 -0.83 -25.79 -3.65
CA GLY A 45 -1.24 -25.90 -5.04
C GLY A 45 -2.17 -24.78 -5.53
N PHE A 46 -2.57 -23.83 -4.65
CA PHE A 46 -3.36 -22.64 -5.01
C PHE A 46 -2.47 -21.47 -5.45
N ASN A 47 -1.59 -21.72 -6.40
CA ASN A 47 -0.61 -20.74 -6.85
C ASN A 47 -1.22 -19.74 -7.85
N ASN A 48 -1.92 -18.72 -7.34
CA ASN A 48 -2.46 -17.65 -8.15
C ASN A 48 -2.29 -16.28 -7.49
N ILE A 49 -2.38 -15.22 -8.29
CA ILE A 49 -2.15 -13.82 -7.85
C ILE A 49 -3.09 -13.38 -6.72
N ILE A 50 -4.31 -13.92 -6.65
CA ILE A 50 -5.30 -13.57 -5.62
C ILE A 50 -4.83 -14.08 -4.25
N VAL A 51 -4.26 -15.29 -4.19
CA VAL A 51 -3.67 -15.83 -2.97
C VAL A 51 -2.45 -15.00 -2.55
N TRP A 52 -1.62 -14.57 -3.49
CA TRP A 52 -0.46 -13.71 -3.17
C TRP A 52 -0.88 -12.36 -2.60
N CYS A 53 -1.97 -11.79 -3.11
CA CYS A 53 -2.54 -10.52 -2.61
C CYS A 53 -3.06 -10.62 -1.17
N LEU A 54 -3.27 -11.80 -0.59
CA LEU A 54 -3.61 -11.95 0.83
C LEU A 54 -2.57 -11.32 1.77
N GLY A 55 -1.32 -11.19 1.31
CA GLY A 55 -0.25 -10.49 2.04
C GLY A 55 -0.55 -9.01 2.31
N ILE A 56 -1.48 -8.39 1.58
CA ILE A 56 -1.94 -7.02 1.80
C ILE A 56 -2.59 -6.88 3.18
N ILE A 57 -3.38 -7.87 3.61
CA ILE A 57 -4.13 -7.81 4.86
C ILE A 57 -3.22 -7.55 6.07
N PRO A 58 -2.21 -8.39 6.35
CA PRO A 58 -1.32 -8.18 7.49
C PRO A 58 -0.31 -7.03 7.28
N SER A 59 -0.10 -6.55 6.06
CA SER A 59 0.80 -5.42 5.80
C SER A 59 0.14 -4.05 6.01
N MET A 60 -1.20 -3.94 5.98
CA MET A 60 -1.91 -2.66 6.17
C MET A 60 -1.63 -1.94 7.50
N PRO A 61 -1.49 -2.59 8.66
CA PRO A 61 -1.05 -1.91 9.88
C PRO A 61 0.31 -1.23 9.75
N PHE A 62 1.24 -1.81 8.98
CA PHE A 62 2.55 -1.21 8.72
C PHE A 62 2.45 0.00 7.78
N PHE A 63 1.53 -0.03 6.83
CA PHE A 63 1.21 1.13 6.01
C PHE A 63 0.68 2.30 6.87
N ALA A 64 -0.16 2.03 7.87
CA ALA A 64 -0.58 3.04 8.83
C ALA A 64 0.60 3.65 9.59
N GLY A 65 1.54 2.81 10.02
CA GLY A 65 2.80 3.25 10.65
C GLY A 65 3.58 4.18 9.75
N LEU A 66 3.68 3.87 8.45
CA LEU A 66 4.32 4.72 7.45
C LEU A 66 3.63 6.08 7.34
N VAL A 67 2.32 6.09 7.06
CA VAL A 67 1.54 7.33 6.84
C VAL A 67 1.65 8.27 8.05
N MET A 68 1.47 7.77 9.26
CA MET A 68 1.56 8.58 10.47
C MET A 68 2.97 9.08 10.75
N THR A 69 4.00 8.29 10.45
CA THR A 69 5.39 8.73 10.59
C THR A 69 5.72 9.83 9.60
N VAL A 70 5.33 9.65 8.33
CA VAL A 70 5.50 10.66 7.27
C VAL A 70 4.75 11.96 7.62
N ARG A 71 3.53 11.85 8.13
CA ARG A 71 2.75 13.01 8.59
C ARG A 71 3.46 13.78 9.69
N LYS A 72 3.95 13.10 10.74
CA LYS A 72 4.63 13.74 11.87
C LYS A 72 5.92 14.44 11.45
N ILE A 73 6.72 13.81 10.60
CA ILE A 73 8.00 14.37 10.14
C ILE A 73 7.76 15.46 9.08
N GLY A 74 7.00 15.16 8.02
CA GLY A 74 6.87 16.04 6.85
C GLY A 74 5.89 17.19 7.07
N ILE A 75 4.71 16.93 7.67
CA ILE A 75 3.65 17.93 7.82
C ILE A 75 3.77 18.65 9.18
N GLU A 76 3.83 17.90 10.27
CA GLU A 76 3.87 18.46 11.62
C GLU A 76 5.28 18.95 12.00
N LYS A 77 6.30 18.65 11.20
CA LYS A 77 7.71 19.05 11.36
C LYS A 77 8.26 18.71 12.75
N LYS A 78 7.82 17.59 13.32
CA LYS A 78 8.27 17.10 14.61
C LYS A 78 9.49 16.21 14.43
N ASP A 79 10.51 16.44 15.25
CA ASP A 79 11.65 15.53 15.34
C ASP A 79 11.29 14.36 16.24
N VAL A 80 10.91 13.22 15.61
CA VAL A 80 10.48 12.01 16.32
C VAL A 80 11.35 10.82 15.95
N PRO A 81 11.62 9.90 16.88
CA PRO A 81 12.32 8.66 16.57
C PRO A 81 11.44 7.78 15.67
N VAL A 82 11.91 7.57 14.43
CA VAL A 82 11.16 6.88 13.36
C VAL A 82 10.63 5.53 13.81
N ALA A 83 11.50 4.64 14.29
CA ALA A 83 11.12 3.29 14.68
C ALA A 83 10.06 3.27 15.80
N LYS A 84 10.27 4.07 16.86
CA LYS A 84 9.32 4.15 17.97
C LYS A 84 7.96 4.66 17.53
N THR A 85 7.93 5.71 16.71
CA THR A 85 6.69 6.28 16.18
C THR A 85 5.99 5.32 15.25
N PHE A 86 6.73 4.69 14.35
CA PHE A 86 6.21 3.70 13.39
C PHE A 86 5.55 2.52 14.11
N PHE A 87 6.30 1.79 14.93
CA PHE A 87 5.78 0.61 15.63
C PHE A 87 4.74 0.96 16.71
N GLY A 88 4.83 2.12 17.36
CA GLY A 88 3.80 2.63 18.25
C GLY A 88 2.46 2.77 17.51
N THR A 89 2.46 3.42 16.35
CA THR A 89 1.26 3.59 15.52
C THR A 89 0.72 2.24 15.02
N VAL A 90 1.60 1.34 14.58
CA VAL A 90 1.20 -0.03 14.17
C VAL A 90 0.44 -0.71 15.31
N LYS A 91 0.98 -0.68 16.54
CA LYS A 91 0.36 -1.32 17.70
C LYS A 91 -0.98 -0.70 18.07
N GLU A 92 -1.07 0.62 18.11
CA GLU A 92 -2.28 1.36 18.48
C GLU A 92 -3.43 1.12 17.50
N ASN A 93 -3.14 1.04 16.21
CA ASN A 93 -4.15 0.98 15.16
C ASN A 93 -4.26 -0.40 14.49
N PHE A 94 -3.62 -1.43 15.04
CA PHE A 94 -3.48 -2.74 14.41
C PHE A 94 -4.81 -3.32 13.94
N LYS A 95 -5.81 -3.39 14.82
CA LYS A 95 -7.13 -3.99 14.51
C LYS A 95 -7.89 -3.20 13.44
N ALA A 96 -7.88 -1.87 13.54
CA ALA A 96 -8.57 -1.01 12.59
C ALA A 96 -7.99 -1.14 11.17
N PHE A 97 -6.65 -1.11 11.05
CA PHE A 97 -5.99 -1.24 9.76
C PHE A 97 -5.95 -2.67 9.22
N LEU A 98 -6.02 -3.67 10.08
CA LEU A 98 -6.19 -5.05 9.62
C LEU A 98 -7.57 -5.23 8.97
N LEU A 99 -8.64 -4.67 9.56
CA LEU A 99 -9.97 -4.67 8.94
C LEU A 99 -9.98 -3.90 7.61
N HIS A 100 -9.32 -2.73 7.57
CA HIS A 100 -9.13 -1.98 6.33
C HIS A 100 -8.39 -2.80 5.27
N GLY A 101 -7.37 -3.59 5.67
CA GLY A 101 -6.66 -4.53 4.83
C GLY A 101 -7.57 -5.59 4.19
N VAL A 102 -8.53 -6.12 4.95
CA VAL A 102 -9.51 -7.08 4.42
C VAL A 102 -10.39 -6.44 3.35
N VAL A 103 -10.87 -5.22 3.58
CA VAL A 103 -11.69 -4.47 2.60
C VAL A 103 -10.87 -4.16 1.34
N THR A 104 -9.64 -3.68 1.52
CA THR A 104 -8.72 -3.39 0.41
C THR A 104 -8.44 -4.65 -0.41
N TYR A 105 -8.14 -5.77 0.26
CA TYR A 105 -7.95 -7.06 -0.41
C TYR A 105 -9.17 -7.49 -1.21
N ALA A 106 -10.39 -7.40 -0.64
CA ALA A 106 -11.62 -7.76 -1.34
C ALA A 106 -11.81 -6.94 -2.62
N ILE A 107 -11.59 -5.63 -2.56
CA ILE A 107 -11.68 -4.75 -3.73
C ILE A 107 -10.64 -5.15 -4.79
N ILE A 108 -9.39 -5.39 -4.40
CA ILE A 108 -8.33 -5.79 -5.33
C ILE A 108 -8.63 -7.15 -5.94
N ALA A 109 -9.07 -8.13 -5.14
CA ALA A 109 -9.42 -9.46 -5.63
C ALA A 109 -10.57 -9.41 -6.63
N CYS A 110 -11.66 -8.69 -6.33
CA CYS A 110 -12.77 -8.45 -7.26
C CYS A 110 -12.28 -7.75 -8.53
N SER A 111 -11.35 -6.81 -8.38
CA SER A 111 -10.76 -6.07 -9.51
C SER A 111 -9.96 -7.00 -10.44
N ILE A 112 -9.16 -7.89 -9.88
CA ILE A 112 -8.39 -8.87 -10.65
C ILE A 112 -9.33 -9.85 -11.39
N PHE A 113 -10.35 -10.38 -10.69
CA PHE A 113 -11.32 -11.29 -11.32
C PHE A 113 -12.05 -10.64 -12.48
N ALA A 114 -12.59 -9.44 -12.27
CA ALA A 114 -13.32 -8.75 -13.33
C ALA A 114 -12.38 -8.40 -14.50
N PHE A 115 -11.14 -7.97 -14.23
CA PHE A 115 -10.16 -7.73 -15.27
C PHE A 115 -9.90 -8.99 -16.10
N MET A 116 -9.62 -10.13 -15.45
CA MET A 116 -9.36 -11.40 -16.13
C MET A 116 -10.57 -11.85 -16.96
N TYR A 117 -11.78 -11.68 -16.43
CA TYR A 117 -13.01 -12.03 -17.13
C TYR A 117 -13.20 -11.19 -18.39
N TYR A 118 -13.17 -9.86 -18.29
CA TYR A 118 -13.33 -8.99 -19.47
C TYR A 118 -12.18 -9.12 -20.46
N PHE A 119 -10.96 -9.35 -19.97
CA PHE A 119 -9.80 -9.57 -20.82
C PHE A 119 -9.94 -10.84 -21.67
N SER A 120 -10.46 -11.93 -21.10
CA SER A 120 -10.71 -13.18 -21.84
C SER A 120 -11.76 -13.04 -22.94
N LEU A 121 -12.65 -12.05 -22.86
CA LEU A 121 -13.73 -11.79 -23.81
C LEU A 121 -13.41 -10.71 -24.86
N LEU A 122 -12.23 -10.08 -24.77
CA LEU A 122 -11.84 -8.99 -25.69
C LEU A 122 -11.92 -9.36 -27.17
N GLY A 123 -11.64 -10.62 -27.54
CA GLY A 123 -11.71 -11.09 -28.92
C GLY A 123 -13.12 -11.33 -29.47
N SER A 124 -14.15 -11.31 -28.61
CA SER A 124 -15.53 -11.68 -29.01
C SER A 124 -16.42 -10.48 -29.38
N SER A 125 -16.15 -9.28 -28.82
CA SER A 125 -16.92 -8.07 -29.16
C SER A 125 -16.22 -6.80 -28.66
N LEU A 126 -16.32 -5.69 -29.42
CA LEU A 126 -15.88 -4.35 -29.04
C LEU A 126 -16.54 -3.85 -27.73
N VAL A 127 -17.75 -4.32 -27.42
CA VAL A 127 -18.47 -3.97 -26.18
C VAL A 127 -17.68 -4.39 -24.94
N TYR A 128 -17.04 -5.56 -24.95
CA TYR A 128 -16.24 -6.02 -23.81
C TYR A 128 -14.97 -5.18 -23.62
N GLY A 129 -14.40 -4.64 -24.68
CA GLY A 129 -13.27 -3.71 -24.59
C GLY A 129 -13.65 -2.39 -23.93
N SER A 130 -14.83 -1.83 -24.28
CA SER A 130 -15.32 -0.60 -23.63
C SER A 130 -15.67 -0.83 -22.15
N MET A 131 -16.29 -1.95 -21.81
CA MET A 131 -16.56 -2.34 -20.42
C MET A 131 -15.30 -2.51 -19.61
N LEU A 132 -14.25 -3.12 -20.17
CA LEU A 132 -12.94 -3.24 -19.51
C LEU A 132 -12.34 -1.87 -19.22
N THR A 133 -12.41 -0.94 -20.17
CA THR A 133 -11.87 0.43 -19.99
C THR A 133 -12.58 1.16 -18.84
N VAL A 134 -13.92 1.14 -18.83
CA VAL A 134 -14.72 1.76 -17.75
C VAL A 134 -14.39 1.12 -16.41
N TYR A 135 -14.25 -0.19 -16.38
CA TYR A 135 -13.95 -0.93 -15.17
C TYR A 135 -12.54 -0.57 -14.61
N VAL A 136 -11.52 -0.49 -15.45
CA VAL A 136 -10.16 -0.08 -15.06
C VAL A 136 -10.18 1.32 -14.48
N LEU A 137 -10.86 2.28 -15.14
CA LEU A 137 -11.00 3.65 -14.63
C LEU A 137 -11.69 3.68 -13.27
N PHE A 138 -12.78 2.93 -13.10
CA PHE A 138 -13.52 2.85 -11.84
C PHE A 138 -12.66 2.24 -10.72
N SER A 139 -11.91 1.18 -11.01
CA SER A 139 -11.00 0.54 -10.06
C SER A 139 -9.87 1.48 -9.61
N LEU A 140 -9.34 2.31 -10.52
CA LEU A 140 -8.32 3.32 -10.19
C LEU A 140 -8.89 4.40 -9.27
N ILE A 141 -10.12 4.87 -9.53
CA ILE A 141 -10.80 5.86 -8.69
C ILE A 141 -11.04 5.29 -7.29
N LEU A 142 -11.61 4.08 -7.19
CA LEU A 142 -11.83 3.42 -5.90
C LEU A 142 -10.54 3.24 -5.11
N THR A 143 -9.48 2.77 -5.77
CA THR A 143 -8.17 2.61 -5.13
C THR A 143 -7.63 3.95 -4.63
N SER A 144 -7.76 5.01 -5.43
CA SER A 144 -7.34 6.36 -5.00
C SER A 144 -8.12 6.85 -3.77
N MET A 145 -9.43 6.61 -3.73
CA MET A 145 -10.27 7.00 -2.58
C MET A 145 -9.94 6.23 -1.31
N MET A 146 -9.40 5.00 -1.41
CA MET A 146 -9.00 4.22 -0.23
C MET A 146 -7.71 4.72 0.41
N PHE A 147 -6.86 5.42 -0.35
CA PHE A 147 -5.59 5.96 0.14
C PHE A 147 -5.66 7.44 0.52
N TYR A 148 -6.80 8.09 0.33
CA TYR A 148 -7.03 9.48 0.69
C TYR A 148 -7.76 9.60 2.04
#